data_cd84df9d267c3d01762b4af155dfcbef
#
_entry.id   cd84df9d267c3d01762b4af155dfcbef
#
_cell.length_a   1.000
_cell.length_b   1.000
_cell.length_c   1.000
_cell.angle_alpha   90.00
_cell.angle_beta   90.00
_cell.angle_gamma   90.00
#
_symmetry.space_group_name_H-M   'P 1'
#
loop_
_entity.id
_entity.type
_entity.pdbx_description
1 polymer ?
#
loop_
_entity_poly.entity_id
_entity_poly.type
_entity_poly.pdbx_seq_one_letter_code
_entity_poly.pdbx_strand_id
1 'polypeptide(L)'
;MQGIGVQGIGVKAIAAAFWLFSACGAQAASCDARLAPPEALRSADLVENYQPVLQICRAAGAEQIAIRRMTLHGDAALLIADPATLATRLERAACWTCADATEASLGDTRMMRAIARSAAAPVLVHRGFLENAGLTHGEAGGGYFTGDLCPSRNPLDRAFLATLAGKATPIALSISGLWLKHHFDDFRWLLDRQAAGDFAITWANHSYSHPYRKGVAEAANFLLTPGVDPNYEILQTERLLIANGQVPSLFFRFPGLVSSAPLMQAVRRHHLVSLGADAWLALNQRPRDGSILLVHPNGNEELGLKIYRGDAAKGALPSPLKPLNEAPP
;
A
#
# COMPACT_ATOMS: atom_id res chain seq x y z
N MET A 1 -5.86 105.21 -14.67
CA MET A 1 -5.83 104.47 -15.93
C MET A 1 -5.78 103.03 -15.56
N GLN A 2 -6.69 102.34 -16.01
CA GLN A 2 -7.14 100.96 -15.91
C GLN A 2 -6.06 99.94 -16.23
N GLY A 3 -5.96 98.91 -15.37
CA GLY A 3 -5.18 97.64 -15.59
C GLY A 3 -6.06 96.50 -15.28
N ILE A 4 -6.27 95.67 -16.24
CA ILE A 4 -7.22 94.56 -16.29
C ILE A 4 -6.64 93.33 -15.62
N GLY A 5 -7.41 92.75 -14.71
CA GLY A 5 -7.05 91.46 -14.04
C GLY A 5 -7.34 90.26 -14.95
N VAL A 6 -6.43 89.28 -14.97
CA VAL A 6 -6.63 87.97 -15.58
C VAL A 6 -6.82 86.95 -14.50
N GLN A 7 -7.98 86.34 -14.50
CA GLN A 7 -8.31 85.20 -13.57
C GLN A 7 -7.64 83.92 -14.10
N GLY A 8 -6.83 83.25 -13.18
CA GLY A 8 -6.28 81.95 -13.46
C GLY A 8 -7.28 80.88 -13.10
N ILE A 9 -7.53 80.02 -14.08
CA ILE A 9 -8.37 78.83 -13.98
C ILE A 9 -7.58 77.72 -13.29
N GLY A 10 -7.99 77.34 -12.09
CA GLY A 10 -7.41 76.22 -11.36
C GLY A 10 -7.86 74.89 -11.91
N VAL A 11 -6.91 74.12 -12.45
CA VAL A 11 -7.12 72.73 -12.88
C VAL A 11 -7.02 71.84 -11.63
N LYS A 12 -8.15 71.25 -11.23
CA LYS A 12 -8.18 70.19 -10.19
C LYS A 12 -7.69 68.88 -10.79
N ALA A 13 -6.50 68.41 -10.41
CA ALA A 13 -6.01 67.08 -10.75
C ALA A 13 -6.80 66.05 -9.95
N ILE A 14 -7.55 65.19 -10.62
CA ILE A 14 -8.21 64.02 -10.04
C ILE A 14 -7.17 62.92 -10.02
N ALA A 15 -6.67 62.55 -8.83
CA ALA A 15 -5.83 61.40 -8.64
C ALA A 15 -6.68 60.12 -8.68
N ALA A 16 -6.63 59.40 -9.81
CA ALA A 16 -7.20 58.06 -9.92
C ALA A 16 -6.30 57.06 -9.22
N ALA A 17 -6.75 56.58 -8.05
CA ALA A 17 -6.10 55.47 -7.33
C ALA A 17 -6.34 54.17 -8.11
N PHE A 18 -5.32 53.69 -8.79
CA PHE A 18 -5.31 52.34 -9.36
C PHE A 18 -5.09 51.31 -8.25
N TRP A 19 -6.15 50.64 -7.84
CA TRP A 19 -6.04 49.43 -7.00
C TRP A 19 -5.51 48.29 -7.89
N LEU A 20 -4.22 48.00 -7.74
CA LEU A 20 -3.64 46.75 -8.28
C LEU A 20 -4.19 45.59 -7.43
N PHE A 21 -5.23 44.94 -7.90
CA PHE A 21 -5.58 43.61 -7.44
C PHE A 21 -4.45 42.66 -7.84
N SER A 22 -3.53 42.40 -6.91
CA SER A 22 -2.66 41.24 -7.01
C SER A 22 -3.56 39.99 -6.94
N ALA A 23 -3.96 39.50 -8.11
CA ALA A 23 -4.49 38.17 -8.23
C ALA A 23 -3.35 37.21 -7.81
N CYS A 24 -3.38 36.75 -6.56
CA CYS A 24 -2.59 35.61 -6.12
C CYS A 24 -3.09 34.41 -6.92
N GLY A 25 -2.52 34.22 -8.11
CA GLY A 25 -2.77 33.04 -8.92
C GLY A 25 -2.24 31.84 -8.11
N ALA A 26 -3.15 31.08 -7.49
CA ALA A 26 -2.82 29.76 -7.03
C ALA A 26 -2.28 29.02 -8.26
N GLN A 27 -0.95 28.81 -8.32
CA GLN A 27 -0.34 27.97 -9.32
C GLN A 27 -0.97 26.58 -9.16
N ALA A 28 -1.78 26.16 -10.12
CA ALA A 28 -2.27 24.81 -10.19
C ALA A 28 -1.04 23.90 -10.17
N ALA A 29 -0.90 23.12 -9.11
CA ALA A 29 0.20 22.17 -8.99
C ALA A 29 0.19 21.27 -10.23
N SER A 30 1.35 21.16 -10.91
CA SER A 30 1.41 20.37 -12.14
C SER A 30 1.07 18.91 -11.84
N CYS A 31 0.26 18.30 -12.68
CA CYS A 31 -0.13 16.89 -12.51
C CYS A 31 1.06 15.92 -12.65
N ASP A 32 2.16 16.39 -13.22
CA ASP A 32 3.40 15.62 -13.36
C ASP A 32 4.27 15.62 -12.08
N ALA A 33 4.00 16.54 -11.14
CA ALA A 33 4.73 16.60 -9.89
C ALA A 33 4.28 15.43 -9.00
N ARG A 34 5.18 14.49 -8.74
CA ARG A 34 4.95 13.44 -7.74
C ARG A 34 4.50 14.08 -6.43
N LEU A 35 3.53 13.45 -5.77
CA LEU A 35 3.22 13.76 -4.38
C LEU A 35 4.46 13.34 -3.57
N ALA A 36 5.39 14.30 -3.38
CA ALA A 36 6.62 14.05 -2.67
C ALA A 36 6.28 13.75 -1.20
N PRO A 37 6.79 12.64 -0.66
CA PRO A 37 6.70 12.43 0.77
C PRO A 37 7.66 13.40 1.47
N PRO A 38 7.32 13.85 2.67
CA PRO A 38 8.31 14.46 3.56
C PRO A 38 9.32 13.43 4.05
N GLU A 39 10.25 13.87 4.87
CA GLU A 39 11.14 12.99 5.62
C GLU A 39 10.36 11.82 6.26
N ALA A 40 10.98 10.63 6.21
CA ALA A 40 10.41 9.41 6.77
C ALA A 40 9.97 9.62 8.23
N LEU A 41 8.71 9.38 8.53
CA LEU A 41 8.08 9.66 9.81
C LEU A 41 7.52 8.39 10.45
N ARG A 42 7.64 8.32 11.79
CA ARG A 42 6.99 7.25 12.57
C ARG A 42 5.50 7.52 12.83
N SER A 43 4.95 8.60 12.30
CA SER A 43 3.56 9.01 12.46
C SER A 43 2.83 9.00 11.12
N ALA A 44 1.54 8.73 11.16
CA ALA A 44 0.63 8.82 10.03
C ALA A 44 -0.12 10.17 9.95
N ASP A 45 0.23 11.13 10.80
CA ASP A 45 -0.56 12.38 10.99
C ASP A 45 -0.62 13.27 9.74
N LEU A 46 0.37 13.13 8.84
CA LEU A 46 0.38 13.83 7.56
C LEU A 46 -0.66 13.33 6.54
N VAL A 47 -1.25 12.17 6.79
CA VAL A 47 -2.28 11.57 5.93
C VAL A 47 -3.62 11.76 6.63
N GLU A 48 -4.32 12.83 6.28
CA GLU A 48 -5.59 13.19 6.88
C GLU A 48 -6.77 12.71 6.01
N ASN A 49 -7.95 12.60 6.61
CA ASN A 49 -9.19 12.25 5.92
C ASN A 49 -9.08 10.97 5.07
N TYR A 50 -8.27 10.02 5.54
CA TYR A 50 -8.01 8.76 4.83
C TYR A 50 -9.23 7.83 4.93
N GLN A 51 -9.84 7.55 3.80
CA GLN A 51 -11.05 6.76 3.76
C GLN A 51 -11.12 5.87 2.51
N PRO A 52 -11.76 4.69 2.60
CA PRO A 52 -12.02 3.85 1.45
C PRO A 52 -13.03 4.53 0.52
N VAL A 53 -12.79 4.43 -0.77
CA VAL A 53 -13.69 4.82 -1.86
C VAL A 53 -13.64 3.76 -2.96
N LEU A 54 -14.64 3.76 -3.83
CA LEU A 54 -14.57 3.01 -5.08
C LEU A 54 -15.05 3.94 -6.19
N GLN A 55 -14.12 4.43 -6.99
CA GLN A 55 -14.41 5.42 -8.04
C GLN A 55 -13.68 5.06 -9.33
N ILE A 56 -14.35 5.26 -10.47
CA ILE A 56 -13.70 5.25 -11.78
C ILE A 56 -13.16 6.65 -12.01
N CYS A 57 -11.85 6.75 -12.25
CA CYS A 57 -11.14 8.00 -12.46
C CYS A 57 -10.53 8.03 -13.85
N ARG A 58 -10.75 9.13 -14.61
CA ARG A 58 -10.27 9.30 -15.99
C ARG A 58 -9.39 10.52 -16.10
N ALA A 59 -8.26 10.36 -16.78
CA ALA A 59 -7.36 11.46 -17.14
C ALA A 59 -6.54 11.07 -18.38
N ALA A 60 -6.38 12.01 -19.33
CA ALA A 60 -5.52 11.84 -20.52
C ALA A 60 -5.69 10.49 -21.26
N GLY A 61 -6.92 9.99 -21.36
CA GLY A 61 -7.24 8.72 -22.02
C GLY A 61 -6.96 7.46 -21.17
N ALA A 62 -6.47 7.60 -19.95
CA ALA A 62 -6.33 6.50 -19.00
C ALA A 62 -7.57 6.40 -18.10
N GLU A 63 -7.96 5.16 -17.78
CA GLU A 63 -8.99 4.86 -16.80
C GLU A 63 -8.35 4.06 -15.66
N GLN A 64 -8.59 4.50 -14.41
CA GLN A 64 -8.04 3.91 -13.19
C GLN A 64 -9.13 3.81 -12.13
N ILE A 65 -8.89 3.02 -11.09
CA ILE A 65 -9.83 2.84 -9.98
C ILE A 65 -9.23 3.46 -8.72
N ALA A 66 -9.87 4.51 -8.19
CA ALA A 66 -9.51 5.03 -6.87
C ALA A 66 -10.11 4.15 -5.78
N ILE A 67 -9.27 3.70 -4.85
CA ILE A 67 -9.66 2.86 -3.71
C ILE A 67 -9.53 3.58 -2.37
N ARG A 68 -8.78 4.70 -2.33
CA ARG A 68 -8.67 5.58 -1.16
C ARG A 68 -8.69 7.03 -1.59
N ARG A 69 -9.27 7.86 -0.73
CA ARG A 69 -9.22 9.31 -0.80
C ARG A 69 -8.63 9.85 0.49
N MET A 70 -7.82 10.89 0.37
CA MET A 70 -7.12 11.48 1.51
C MET A 70 -6.76 12.94 1.26
N THR A 71 -6.30 13.60 2.31
CA THR A 71 -5.55 14.85 2.23
C THR A 71 -4.10 14.55 2.57
N LEU A 72 -3.18 14.92 1.70
CA LEU A 72 -1.74 14.75 1.87
C LEU A 72 -1.06 16.11 1.68
N HIS A 73 -0.44 16.65 2.73
CA HIS A 73 0.15 18.01 2.72
C HIS A 73 -0.83 19.11 2.33
N GLY A 74 -2.11 19.01 2.72
CA GLY A 74 -3.15 19.95 2.35
C GLY A 74 -3.75 19.74 0.95
N ASP A 75 -3.17 18.90 0.12
CA ASP A 75 -3.69 18.56 -1.20
C ASP A 75 -4.61 17.33 -1.14
N ALA A 76 -5.73 17.39 -1.85
CA ALA A 76 -6.56 16.22 -2.05
C ALA A 76 -5.84 15.18 -2.93
N ALA A 77 -5.72 13.97 -2.42
CA ALA A 77 -4.99 12.87 -3.06
C ALA A 77 -5.84 11.60 -3.14
N LEU A 78 -5.48 10.73 -4.06
CA LEU A 78 -6.09 9.44 -4.32
C LEU A 78 -5.02 8.35 -4.30
N LEU A 79 -5.34 7.20 -3.72
CA LEU A 79 -4.64 5.96 -4.02
C LEU A 79 -5.43 5.29 -5.14
N ILE A 80 -4.82 5.24 -6.32
CA ILE A 80 -5.44 4.63 -7.50
C ILE A 80 -4.75 3.32 -7.85
N ALA A 81 -5.52 2.41 -8.40
CA ALA A 81 -5.09 1.12 -8.91
C ALA A 81 -5.37 1.02 -10.41
N ASP A 82 -4.42 0.48 -11.13
CA ASP A 82 -4.62 0.08 -12.51
C ASP A 82 -5.43 -1.24 -12.54
N PRO A 83 -6.62 -1.26 -13.16
CA PRO A 83 -7.50 -2.43 -13.12
C PRO A 83 -6.97 -3.65 -13.89
N ALA A 84 -5.98 -3.45 -14.77
CA ALA A 84 -5.38 -4.53 -15.56
C ALA A 84 -4.08 -5.06 -14.94
N THR A 85 -3.21 -4.18 -14.43
CA THR A 85 -1.89 -4.56 -13.90
C THR A 85 -1.86 -4.72 -12.39
N LEU A 86 -2.88 -4.26 -11.66
CA LEU A 86 -2.97 -4.22 -10.20
C LEU A 86 -1.89 -3.32 -9.55
N ALA A 87 -1.19 -2.53 -10.33
CA ALA A 87 -0.24 -1.55 -9.83
C ALA A 87 -0.98 -0.40 -9.15
N THR A 88 -0.46 0.05 -8.01
CA THR A 88 -1.02 1.18 -7.27
C THR A 88 -0.11 2.39 -7.35
N ARG A 89 -0.68 3.59 -7.25
CA ARG A 89 0.05 4.85 -7.17
C ARG A 89 -0.74 5.93 -6.45
N LEU A 90 -0.03 6.93 -5.93
CA LEU A 90 -0.63 8.11 -5.33
C LEU A 90 -0.71 9.21 -6.39
N GLU A 91 -1.90 9.82 -6.50
CA GLU A 91 -2.19 10.85 -7.49
C GLU A 91 -2.88 12.05 -6.84
N ARG A 92 -2.67 13.24 -7.41
CA ARG A 92 -3.46 14.42 -7.04
C ARG A 92 -4.89 14.27 -7.54
N ALA A 93 -5.87 14.42 -6.67
CA ALA A 93 -7.28 14.29 -7.05
C ALA A 93 -7.67 15.31 -8.14
N ALA A 94 -7.09 16.51 -8.15
CA ALA A 94 -7.33 17.54 -9.13
C ALA A 94 -6.93 17.16 -10.57
N CYS A 95 -6.11 16.11 -10.74
CA CYS A 95 -5.66 15.63 -12.05
C CYS A 95 -6.60 14.59 -12.67
N TRP A 96 -7.65 14.21 -11.97
CA TRP A 96 -8.55 13.15 -12.36
C TRP A 96 -10.00 13.59 -12.30
N THR A 97 -10.79 13.14 -13.25
CA THR A 97 -12.26 13.21 -13.18
C THR A 97 -12.77 11.87 -12.68
N CYS A 98 -13.29 11.83 -11.44
CA CYS A 98 -13.73 10.62 -10.80
C CYS A 98 -15.25 10.60 -10.60
N ALA A 99 -15.86 9.44 -10.76
CA ALA A 99 -17.26 9.16 -10.46
C ALA A 99 -17.36 7.92 -9.58
N ASP A 100 -18.29 7.93 -8.63
CA ASP A 100 -18.56 6.77 -7.76
C ASP A 100 -18.91 5.55 -8.59
N ALA A 101 -18.42 4.40 -8.15
CA ALA A 101 -18.59 3.13 -8.80
C ALA A 101 -19.08 2.07 -7.82
N THR A 102 -19.57 0.98 -8.37
CA THR A 102 -19.87 -0.26 -7.65
C THR A 102 -19.01 -1.39 -8.24
N GLU A 103 -18.85 -2.50 -7.51
CA GLU A 103 -18.19 -3.68 -8.08
C GLU A 103 -18.85 -4.11 -9.40
N ALA A 104 -20.18 -4.01 -9.49
CA ALA A 104 -20.92 -4.34 -10.72
C ALA A 104 -20.61 -3.40 -11.88
N SER A 105 -20.44 -2.09 -11.63
CA SER A 105 -20.13 -1.11 -12.68
C SER A 105 -18.67 -1.21 -13.18
N LEU A 106 -17.76 -1.76 -12.37
CA LEU A 106 -16.37 -2.05 -12.75
C LEU A 106 -16.24 -3.32 -13.58
N GLY A 107 -17.33 -4.11 -13.66
CA GLY A 107 -17.42 -5.30 -14.49
C GLY A 107 -16.37 -6.35 -14.20
N ASP A 108 -15.93 -7.06 -15.25
CA ASP A 108 -14.96 -8.15 -15.17
C ASP A 108 -13.51 -7.65 -15.36
N THR A 109 -13.13 -6.59 -14.65
CA THR A 109 -11.71 -6.18 -14.62
C THR A 109 -10.87 -7.21 -13.88
N ARG A 110 -9.56 -7.31 -14.22
CA ARG A 110 -8.64 -8.20 -13.51
C ARG A 110 -8.61 -7.89 -12.01
N MET A 111 -8.66 -6.62 -11.64
CA MET A 111 -8.73 -6.20 -10.24
C MET A 111 -9.97 -6.75 -9.52
N MET A 112 -11.16 -6.63 -10.11
CA MET A 112 -12.40 -7.13 -9.49
C MET A 112 -12.39 -8.67 -9.41
N ARG A 113 -11.89 -9.34 -10.45
CA ARG A 113 -11.72 -10.81 -10.41
C ARG A 113 -10.76 -11.23 -9.30
N ALA A 114 -9.61 -10.57 -9.16
CA ALA A 114 -8.63 -10.87 -8.11
C ALA A 114 -9.24 -10.73 -6.70
N ILE A 115 -9.96 -9.64 -6.44
CA ILE A 115 -10.66 -9.41 -5.17
C ILE A 115 -11.73 -10.48 -4.92
N ALA A 116 -12.57 -10.75 -5.90
CA ALA A 116 -13.67 -11.73 -5.77
C ALA A 116 -13.12 -13.16 -5.56
N ARG A 117 -12.13 -13.57 -6.36
CA ARG A 117 -11.53 -14.90 -6.26
C ARG A 117 -10.80 -15.12 -4.95
N SER A 118 -10.03 -14.13 -4.47
CA SER A 118 -9.35 -14.24 -3.19
C SER A 118 -10.33 -14.37 -2.02
N ALA A 119 -11.47 -13.68 -2.08
CA ALA A 119 -12.51 -13.77 -1.06
C ALA A 119 -13.30 -15.10 -1.08
N ALA A 120 -13.30 -15.80 -2.23
CA ALA A 120 -13.99 -17.07 -2.46
C ALA A 120 -13.03 -18.28 -2.56
N ALA A 121 -11.72 -18.06 -2.38
CA ALA A 121 -10.72 -19.12 -2.52
C ALA A 121 -11.00 -20.27 -1.55
N PRO A 122 -10.74 -21.53 -1.96
CA PRO A 122 -10.78 -22.67 -1.05
C PRO A 122 -9.88 -22.42 0.16
N VAL A 123 -10.39 -22.71 1.34
CA VAL A 123 -9.69 -22.44 2.60
C VAL A 123 -9.96 -23.57 3.59
N LEU A 124 -8.99 -23.86 4.43
CA LEU A 124 -9.19 -24.75 5.57
C LEU A 124 -10.07 -24.06 6.62
N VAL A 125 -11.13 -24.75 7.01
CA VAL A 125 -12.09 -24.25 8.01
C VAL A 125 -11.86 -25.01 9.30
N HIS A 126 -11.45 -24.29 10.32
CA HIS A 126 -11.32 -24.80 11.69
C HIS A 126 -12.51 -24.34 12.53
N ARG A 127 -12.67 -24.95 13.71
CA ARG A 127 -13.70 -24.50 14.65
C ARG A 127 -13.39 -23.08 15.13
N GLY A 128 -14.11 -22.11 14.54
CA GLY A 128 -14.04 -20.70 14.92
C GLY A 128 -13.08 -19.82 14.10
N PHE A 129 -12.37 -20.36 13.10
CA PHE A 129 -11.54 -19.55 12.20
C PHE A 129 -11.32 -20.20 10.83
N LEU A 130 -10.83 -19.40 9.89
CA LEU A 130 -10.36 -19.82 8.57
C LEU A 130 -8.83 -19.72 8.56
N GLU A 131 -8.16 -20.76 8.08
CA GLU A 131 -6.71 -20.80 7.95
C GLU A 131 -6.28 -20.54 6.52
N ASN A 132 -5.26 -19.68 6.32
CA ASN A 132 -4.61 -19.41 5.03
C ASN A 132 -5.60 -19.00 3.92
N ALA A 133 -6.57 -18.15 4.28
CA ALA A 133 -7.59 -17.68 3.34
C ALA A 133 -7.02 -16.65 2.36
N GLY A 134 -7.43 -16.74 1.09
CA GLY A 134 -7.05 -15.81 0.05
C GLY A 134 -6.28 -16.44 -1.10
N LEU A 135 -5.56 -15.62 -1.86
CA LEU A 135 -4.69 -16.05 -2.94
C LEU A 135 -3.46 -16.78 -2.38
N THR A 136 -3.39 -18.09 -2.52
CA THR A 136 -2.27 -18.90 -2.01
C THR A 136 -1.26 -19.28 -3.07
N HIS A 137 -1.66 -19.26 -4.35
CA HIS A 137 -0.86 -19.64 -5.50
C HIS A 137 -1.12 -18.66 -6.65
N GLY A 138 -0.09 -18.27 -7.36
CA GLY A 138 -0.17 -17.31 -8.46
C GLY A 138 0.01 -17.97 -9.83
N GLU A 139 0.08 -17.13 -10.86
CA GLU A 139 0.35 -17.54 -12.23
C GLU A 139 1.71 -18.21 -12.36
N ALA A 140 1.75 -19.27 -13.17
CA ALA A 140 2.96 -20.05 -13.48
C ALA A 140 4.07 -19.21 -14.16
N GLY A 141 5.24 -19.81 -14.31
CA GLY A 141 6.41 -19.17 -14.94
C GLY A 141 7.30 -18.42 -13.96
N GLY A 142 7.44 -18.91 -12.73
CA GLY A 142 8.29 -18.37 -11.68
C GLY A 142 7.69 -18.52 -10.29
N GLY A 143 8.11 -17.67 -9.35
CA GLY A 143 7.60 -17.67 -7.98
C GLY A 143 7.48 -16.27 -7.40
N TYR A 144 6.73 -16.15 -6.31
CA TYR A 144 6.45 -14.90 -5.66
C TYR A 144 7.04 -14.91 -4.25
N PHE A 145 8.12 -14.16 -4.06
CA PHE A 145 8.71 -14.02 -2.73
C PHE A 145 7.85 -13.12 -1.86
N THR A 146 7.46 -13.61 -0.67
CA THR A 146 6.79 -12.79 0.34
C THR A 146 7.47 -12.93 1.69
N GLY A 147 7.74 -11.79 2.34
CA GLY A 147 8.32 -11.73 3.68
C GLY A 147 7.38 -11.01 4.65
N ASP A 148 7.02 -11.66 5.75
CA ASP A 148 6.16 -11.05 6.75
C ASP A 148 6.99 -10.33 7.82
N LEU A 149 6.65 -9.06 8.03
CA LEU A 149 7.26 -8.17 9.02
C LEU A 149 6.29 -7.96 10.19
N CYS A 150 6.07 -9.06 10.93
CA CYS A 150 5.30 -9.06 12.16
C CYS A 150 6.04 -8.29 13.28
N PRO A 151 5.37 -7.78 14.32
CA PRO A 151 6.03 -7.24 15.50
C PRO A 151 7.03 -8.25 16.07
N SER A 152 8.26 -7.82 16.27
CA SER A 152 9.37 -8.63 16.75
C SER A 152 10.26 -7.82 17.69
N ARG A 153 11.00 -8.48 18.56
CA ARG A 153 12.12 -7.86 19.30
C ARG A 153 13.44 -7.98 18.54
N ASN A 154 13.49 -8.90 17.59
CA ASN A 154 14.68 -9.13 16.77
C ASN A 154 14.71 -8.15 15.61
N PRO A 155 15.89 -7.71 15.15
CA PRO A 155 16.03 -6.86 13.98
C PRO A 155 15.69 -7.63 12.70
N LEU A 156 15.57 -6.88 11.61
CA LEU A 156 15.47 -7.42 10.25
C LEU A 156 16.75 -8.21 9.91
N ASP A 157 16.61 -9.41 9.34
CA ASP A 157 17.75 -10.14 8.77
C ASP A 157 18.19 -9.49 7.45
N ARG A 158 18.91 -8.36 7.58
CA ARG A 158 19.45 -7.61 6.44
C ARG A 158 20.43 -8.46 5.62
N ALA A 159 21.16 -9.37 6.28
CA ALA A 159 22.10 -10.26 5.61
C ALA A 159 21.37 -11.25 4.70
N PHE A 160 20.22 -11.79 5.16
CA PHE A 160 19.37 -12.62 4.32
C PHE A 160 18.85 -11.83 3.11
N LEU A 161 18.24 -10.67 3.34
CA LEU A 161 17.69 -9.86 2.25
C LEU A 161 18.78 -9.42 1.26
N ALA A 162 19.98 -9.12 1.72
CA ALA A 162 21.09 -8.80 0.83
C ALA A 162 21.45 -9.94 -0.14
N THR A 163 21.16 -11.21 0.20
CA THR A 163 21.34 -12.34 -0.73
C THR A 163 20.33 -12.34 -1.88
N LEU A 164 19.23 -11.63 -1.74
CA LEU A 164 18.19 -11.47 -2.78
C LEU A 164 18.45 -10.24 -3.64
N ALA A 165 19.33 -9.32 -3.18
CA ALA A 165 19.57 -8.06 -3.87
C ALA A 165 20.09 -8.26 -5.28
N GLY A 166 19.51 -7.54 -6.25
CA GLY A 166 19.85 -7.64 -7.65
C GLY A 166 19.39 -6.41 -8.42
N LYS A 167 19.12 -6.55 -9.69
CA LYS A 167 18.58 -5.46 -10.52
C LYS A 167 17.05 -5.41 -10.33
N ALA A 168 16.61 -4.63 -9.34
CA ALA A 168 15.21 -4.46 -8.97
C ALA A 168 14.51 -5.81 -8.72
N THR A 169 15.13 -6.68 -7.93
CA THR A 169 14.55 -7.99 -7.60
C THR A 169 13.15 -7.80 -7.01
N PRO A 170 12.10 -8.40 -7.60
CA PRO A 170 10.75 -8.30 -7.09
C PRO A 170 10.62 -9.04 -5.76
N ILE A 171 10.25 -8.33 -4.71
CA ILE A 171 9.91 -8.90 -3.41
C ILE A 171 8.63 -8.25 -2.90
N ALA A 172 7.80 -9.00 -2.20
CA ALA A 172 6.67 -8.45 -1.47
C ALA A 172 6.94 -8.54 0.03
N LEU A 173 6.73 -7.43 0.74
CA LEU A 173 6.87 -7.37 2.19
C LEU A 173 5.51 -7.05 2.81
N SER A 174 4.95 -8.03 3.54
CA SER A 174 3.72 -7.85 4.32
C SER A 174 4.08 -7.19 5.64
N ILE A 175 3.90 -5.87 5.71
CA ILE A 175 4.37 -5.05 6.83
C ILE A 175 3.26 -4.73 7.81
N SER A 176 3.50 -4.94 9.11
CA SER A 176 2.63 -4.44 10.16
C SER A 176 3.03 -3.02 10.59
N GLY A 177 2.03 -2.22 10.97
CA GLY A 177 2.28 -0.83 11.37
C GLY A 177 3.18 -0.72 12.61
N LEU A 178 3.01 -1.60 13.60
CA LEU A 178 3.86 -1.61 14.79
C LEU A 178 5.29 -2.06 14.49
N TRP A 179 5.50 -3.00 13.56
CA TRP A 179 6.86 -3.33 13.13
C TRP A 179 7.53 -2.09 12.51
N LEU A 180 6.88 -1.40 11.58
CA LEU A 180 7.40 -0.19 10.96
C LEU A 180 7.84 0.84 12.01
N LYS A 181 7.00 1.06 13.03
CA LYS A 181 7.31 2.04 14.10
C LYS A 181 8.48 1.62 14.99
N HIS A 182 8.56 0.33 15.34
CA HIS A 182 9.58 -0.16 16.27
C HIS A 182 10.92 -0.42 15.59
N HIS A 183 10.89 -0.82 14.30
CA HIS A 183 12.06 -1.11 13.48
C HIS A 183 12.28 -0.07 12.39
N PHE A 184 12.13 1.20 12.74
CA PHE A 184 12.17 2.29 11.78
C PHE A 184 13.49 2.39 11.02
N ASP A 185 14.63 2.07 11.64
CA ASP A 185 15.93 2.05 10.99
C ASP A 185 16.08 0.89 10.00
N ASP A 186 15.41 -0.24 10.28
CA ASP A 186 15.33 -1.36 9.34
C ASP A 186 14.41 -1.04 8.17
N PHE A 187 13.30 -0.36 8.45
CA PHE A 187 12.42 0.14 7.40
C PHE A 187 13.14 1.13 6.48
N ARG A 188 13.89 2.10 7.04
CA ARG A 188 14.70 3.02 6.24
C ARG A 188 15.75 2.29 5.40
N TRP A 189 16.41 1.28 5.95
CA TRP A 189 17.34 0.46 5.17
C TRP A 189 16.67 -0.19 3.96
N LEU A 190 15.43 -0.68 4.10
CA LEU A 190 14.66 -1.21 2.96
C LEU A 190 14.39 -0.13 1.91
N LEU A 191 14.03 1.08 2.33
CA LEU A 191 13.83 2.21 1.42
C LEU A 191 15.11 2.58 0.68
N ASP A 192 16.26 2.58 1.35
CA ASP A 192 17.58 2.85 0.75
C ASP A 192 17.91 1.78 -0.31
N ARG A 193 17.63 0.50 -0.03
CA ARG A 193 17.84 -0.59 -1.00
C ARG A 193 16.89 -0.50 -2.20
N GLN A 194 15.64 -0.11 -1.97
CA GLN A 194 14.69 0.16 -3.05
C GLN A 194 15.15 1.35 -3.91
N ALA A 195 15.59 2.44 -3.31
CA ALA A 195 16.10 3.61 -4.02
C ALA A 195 17.39 3.31 -4.78
N ALA A 196 18.24 2.42 -4.27
CA ALA A 196 19.45 1.95 -4.96
C ALA A 196 19.15 1.01 -6.15
N GLY A 197 17.89 0.57 -6.30
CA GLY A 197 17.49 -0.36 -7.36
C GLY A 197 17.81 -1.82 -7.07
N ASP A 198 18.11 -2.17 -5.82
CA ASP A 198 18.34 -3.56 -5.41
C ASP A 198 17.04 -4.36 -5.42
N PHE A 199 15.94 -3.72 -5.01
CA PHE A 199 14.61 -4.33 -4.91
C PHE A 199 13.53 -3.49 -5.61
N ALA A 200 12.54 -4.20 -6.19
CA ALA A 200 11.22 -3.68 -6.48
C ALA A 200 10.26 -4.18 -5.38
N ILE A 201 10.01 -3.36 -4.36
CA ILE A 201 9.23 -3.78 -3.20
C ILE A 201 7.74 -3.55 -3.44
N THR A 202 6.94 -4.61 -3.32
CA THR A 202 5.49 -4.54 -3.18
C THR A 202 5.15 -4.50 -1.69
N TRP A 203 4.63 -3.36 -1.20
CA TRP A 203 4.24 -3.20 0.19
C TRP A 203 2.84 -3.76 0.42
N ALA A 204 2.76 -4.99 0.91
CA ALA A 204 1.50 -5.61 1.32
C ALA A 204 1.14 -5.22 2.77
N ASN A 205 -0.14 -5.06 3.04
CA ASN A 205 -0.63 -4.72 4.37
C ASN A 205 -0.72 -5.99 5.25
N HIS A 206 -0.17 -5.93 6.47
CA HIS A 206 -0.20 -7.05 7.43
C HIS A 206 -0.85 -6.64 8.76
N SER A 207 -1.87 -5.78 8.69
CA SER A 207 -2.54 -5.10 9.78
C SER A 207 -1.65 -4.07 10.52
N TYR A 208 -2.24 -3.28 11.39
CA TYR A 208 -1.48 -2.27 12.14
C TYR A 208 -0.81 -2.87 13.37
N SER A 209 -1.60 -3.44 14.28
CA SER A 209 -1.09 -3.91 15.56
C SER A 209 -0.63 -5.36 15.55
N HIS A 210 -1.11 -6.16 14.57
CA HIS A 210 -0.84 -7.60 14.49
C HIS A 210 -1.00 -8.26 15.85
N PRO A 211 -2.18 -8.19 16.48
CA PRO A 211 -2.36 -8.62 17.86
C PRO A 211 -2.11 -10.13 17.98
N TYR A 212 -1.20 -10.48 18.88
CA TYR A 212 -0.88 -11.87 19.18
C TYR A 212 -0.70 -12.06 20.68
N ARG A 213 -1.34 -13.08 21.22
CA ARG A 213 -1.21 -13.47 22.63
C ARG A 213 -0.84 -14.94 22.74
N LYS A 214 0.37 -15.22 23.26
CA LYS A 214 0.85 -16.57 23.47
C LYS A 214 -0.10 -17.35 24.38
N GLY A 215 -0.45 -18.58 23.98
CA GLY A 215 -1.32 -19.47 24.75
C GLY A 215 -2.82 -19.19 24.59
N VAL A 216 -3.22 -18.19 23.82
CA VAL A 216 -4.61 -17.96 23.42
C VAL A 216 -4.90 -18.74 22.15
N ALA A 217 -6.05 -19.41 22.10
CA ALA A 217 -6.48 -20.16 20.92
C ALA A 217 -6.60 -19.23 19.70
N GLU A 218 -6.26 -19.72 18.51
CA GLU A 218 -6.28 -18.94 17.26
C GLU A 218 -7.65 -18.33 16.96
N ALA A 219 -8.73 -19.04 17.27
CA ALA A 219 -10.10 -18.55 17.16
C ALA A 219 -10.42 -17.29 17.99
N ALA A 220 -9.54 -16.88 18.91
CA ALA A 220 -9.64 -15.67 19.74
C ALA A 220 -8.33 -14.86 19.76
N ASN A 221 -7.50 -15.05 18.74
CA ASN A 221 -6.19 -14.42 18.61
C ASN A 221 -6.10 -13.63 17.30
N PHE A 222 -5.00 -12.95 17.09
CA PHE A 222 -4.79 -12.11 15.92
C PHE A 222 -5.98 -11.13 15.72
N LEU A 223 -6.45 -10.92 14.50
CA LEU A 223 -7.61 -10.07 14.23
C LEU A 223 -8.96 -10.62 14.71
N LEU A 224 -8.98 -11.87 15.21
CA LEU A 224 -10.14 -12.46 15.89
C LEU A 224 -10.20 -12.09 17.38
N THR A 225 -9.22 -11.37 17.90
CA THR A 225 -9.24 -10.87 19.28
C THR A 225 -10.44 -9.94 19.47
N PRO A 226 -11.29 -10.17 20.48
CA PRO A 226 -12.43 -9.30 20.77
C PRO A 226 -12.03 -7.84 20.93
N GLY A 227 -12.79 -6.93 20.28
CA GLY A 227 -12.54 -5.49 20.32
C GLY A 227 -11.55 -4.97 19.28
N VAL A 228 -10.94 -5.82 18.46
CA VAL A 228 -10.13 -5.38 17.32
C VAL A 228 -11.04 -4.83 16.24
N ASP A 229 -10.74 -3.60 15.78
CA ASP A 229 -11.41 -2.99 14.64
C ASP A 229 -10.63 -3.27 13.35
N PRO A 230 -11.13 -4.11 12.44
CA PRO A 230 -10.43 -4.43 11.20
C PRO A 230 -10.25 -3.22 10.27
N ASN A 231 -11.13 -2.20 10.34
CA ASN A 231 -10.95 -0.99 9.53
C ASN A 231 -9.74 -0.21 10.00
N TYR A 232 -9.57 -0.03 11.32
CA TYR A 232 -8.39 0.60 11.90
C TYR A 232 -7.12 -0.16 11.54
N GLU A 233 -7.13 -1.48 11.69
CA GLU A 233 -6.00 -2.36 11.40
C GLU A 233 -5.54 -2.27 9.94
N ILE A 234 -6.47 -2.15 9.00
CA ILE A 234 -6.16 -1.99 7.58
C ILE A 234 -5.68 -0.56 7.29
N LEU A 235 -6.49 0.45 7.63
CA LEU A 235 -6.26 1.82 7.18
C LEU A 235 -5.03 2.46 7.81
N GLN A 236 -4.73 2.14 9.07
CA GLN A 236 -3.62 2.77 9.78
C GLN A 236 -2.25 2.35 9.24
N THR A 237 -2.08 1.10 8.81
CA THR A 237 -0.84 0.64 8.16
C THR A 237 -0.64 1.31 6.80
N GLU A 238 -1.70 1.43 6.00
CA GLU A 238 -1.64 2.12 4.72
C GLU A 238 -1.24 3.60 4.90
N ARG A 239 -1.83 4.28 5.88
CA ARG A 239 -1.47 5.67 6.22
C ARG A 239 -0.01 5.83 6.61
N LEU A 240 0.54 4.90 7.41
CA LEU A 240 1.97 4.92 7.77
C LEU A 240 2.88 4.73 6.57
N LEU A 241 2.55 3.83 5.65
CA LEU A 241 3.30 3.65 4.40
C LEU A 241 3.31 4.94 3.59
N ILE A 242 2.13 5.55 3.38
CA ILE A 242 1.98 6.78 2.60
C ILE A 242 2.74 7.95 3.26
N ALA A 243 2.66 8.09 4.58
CA ALA A 243 3.40 9.11 5.33
C ALA A 243 4.92 8.98 5.18
N ASN A 244 5.39 7.80 4.78
CA ASN A 244 6.80 7.49 4.50
C ASN A 244 7.12 7.40 2.99
N GLY A 245 6.24 7.93 2.15
CA GLY A 245 6.43 7.96 0.71
C GLY A 245 6.30 6.63 0.00
N GLN A 246 5.77 5.64 0.68
CA GLN A 246 5.52 4.34 0.08
C GLN A 246 4.07 4.20 -0.34
N VAL A 247 3.87 3.45 -1.42
CA VAL A 247 2.53 3.22 -1.96
C VAL A 247 2.03 1.87 -1.48
N PRO A 248 0.94 1.80 -0.71
CA PRO A 248 0.32 0.52 -0.36
C PRO A 248 -0.15 -0.22 -1.61
N SER A 249 0.08 -1.51 -1.66
CA SER A 249 -0.46 -2.36 -2.72
C SER A 249 -1.91 -2.78 -2.45
N LEU A 250 -2.50 -3.51 -3.39
CA LEU A 250 -3.83 -4.09 -3.23
C LEU A 250 -3.86 -5.33 -2.31
N PHE A 251 -2.73 -5.77 -1.75
CA PHE A 251 -2.66 -7.03 -1.02
C PHE A 251 -2.73 -6.83 0.49
N PHE A 252 -3.56 -7.66 1.13
CA PHE A 252 -3.68 -7.75 2.58
C PHE A 252 -3.43 -9.19 3.03
N ARG A 253 -2.45 -9.41 3.90
CA ARG A 253 -2.19 -10.70 4.54
C ARG A 253 -2.67 -10.70 5.98
N PHE A 254 -3.51 -11.67 6.32
CA PHE A 254 -3.96 -11.82 7.69
C PHE A 254 -2.82 -12.24 8.62
N PRO A 255 -2.65 -11.59 9.79
CA PRO A 255 -1.74 -12.05 10.85
C PRO A 255 -1.94 -13.53 11.18
N GLY A 256 -0.83 -14.28 11.23
CA GLY A 256 -0.85 -15.72 11.45
C GLY A 256 -1.57 -16.55 10.41
N LEU A 257 -1.96 -15.95 9.26
CA LEU A 257 -2.86 -16.54 8.26
C LEU A 257 -4.23 -16.95 8.82
N VAL A 258 -4.62 -16.35 9.95
CA VAL A 258 -5.88 -16.63 10.67
C VAL A 258 -6.91 -15.55 10.34
N SER A 259 -8.11 -15.98 9.92
CA SER A 259 -9.19 -15.08 9.53
C SER A 259 -10.57 -15.65 9.87
N SER A 260 -11.61 -14.98 9.40
CA SER A 260 -13.01 -15.42 9.45
C SER A 260 -13.77 -14.87 8.26
N ALA A 261 -14.96 -15.40 7.99
CA ALA A 261 -15.80 -14.87 6.90
C ALA A 261 -16.10 -13.36 7.06
N PRO A 262 -16.42 -12.81 8.25
CA PRO A 262 -16.55 -11.37 8.44
C PRO A 262 -15.28 -10.57 8.13
N LEU A 263 -14.08 -11.08 8.51
CA LEU A 263 -12.81 -10.43 8.22
C LEU A 263 -12.48 -10.45 6.72
N MET A 264 -12.73 -11.58 6.04
CA MET A 264 -12.61 -11.66 4.58
C MET A 264 -13.49 -10.61 3.87
N GLN A 265 -14.73 -10.44 4.35
CA GLN A 265 -15.61 -9.41 3.84
C GLN A 265 -15.14 -7.98 4.19
N ALA A 266 -14.50 -7.78 5.33
CA ALA A 266 -13.89 -6.48 5.66
C ALA A 266 -12.78 -6.13 4.67
N VAL A 267 -11.86 -7.05 4.39
CA VAL A 267 -10.78 -6.86 3.40
C VAL A 267 -11.36 -6.57 2.00
N ARG A 268 -12.39 -7.33 1.59
CA ARG A 268 -13.08 -7.09 0.31
C ARG A 268 -13.72 -5.70 0.23
N ARG A 269 -14.40 -5.24 1.30
CA ARG A 269 -15.00 -3.88 1.33
C ARG A 269 -13.95 -2.77 1.26
N HIS A 270 -12.71 -3.08 1.61
CA HIS A 270 -11.57 -2.18 1.41
C HIS A 270 -10.93 -2.32 0.02
N HIS A 271 -11.53 -3.10 -0.88
CA HIS A 271 -11.06 -3.33 -2.24
C HIS A 271 -9.66 -3.93 -2.30
N LEU A 272 -9.35 -4.82 -1.36
CA LEU A 272 -8.07 -5.50 -1.23
C LEU A 272 -8.19 -6.98 -1.58
N VAL A 273 -7.10 -7.54 -2.07
CA VAL A 273 -6.91 -8.97 -2.35
C VAL A 273 -6.37 -9.62 -1.08
N SER A 274 -7.11 -10.57 -0.51
CA SER A 274 -6.58 -11.39 0.59
C SER A 274 -5.46 -12.29 0.09
N LEU A 275 -4.31 -12.26 0.77
CA LEU A 275 -3.08 -12.96 0.40
C LEU A 275 -2.78 -14.09 1.39
N GLY A 276 -2.75 -15.32 0.90
CA GLY A 276 -2.24 -16.49 1.59
C GLY A 276 -0.82 -16.87 1.11
N ALA A 277 -0.45 -18.13 1.30
CA ALA A 277 0.78 -18.72 0.78
C ALA A 277 0.61 -20.23 0.64
N ASP A 278 1.18 -20.86 -0.39
CA ASP A 278 1.22 -22.33 -0.52
C ASP A 278 2.61 -22.91 -0.26
N ALA A 279 3.57 -22.03 0.06
CA ALA A 279 4.93 -22.42 0.41
C ALA A 279 5.43 -21.65 1.65
N TRP A 280 4.84 -21.93 2.83
CA TRP A 280 5.38 -21.46 4.09
C TRP A 280 6.58 -22.33 4.47
N LEU A 281 7.78 -21.79 4.25
CA LEU A 281 9.01 -22.57 4.30
C LEU A 281 9.32 -23.08 5.71
N ALA A 282 9.01 -22.32 6.76
CA ALA A 282 9.20 -22.77 8.14
C ALA A 282 8.33 -23.98 8.51
N LEU A 283 7.22 -24.20 7.82
CA LEU A 283 6.39 -25.41 7.92
C LEU A 283 6.83 -26.52 6.96
N ASN A 284 8.01 -26.38 6.34
CA ASN A 284 8.55 -27.33 5.36
C ASN A 284 7.63 -27.59 4.16
N GLN A 285 6.78 -26.63 3.82
CA GLN A 285 5.97 -26.68 2.60
C GLN A 285 6.88 -26.47 1.39
N ARG A 286 6.70 -27.32 0.37
CA ARG A 286 7.57 -27.30 -0.79
C ARG A 286 7.07 -26.36 -1.86
N PRO A 287 7.89 -25.39 -2.30
CA PRO A 287 7.51 -24.51 -3.38
C PRO A 287 7.49 -25.23 -4.72
N ARG A 288 6.64 -24.75 -5.62
CA ARG A 288 6.51 -25.17 -7.00
C ARG A 288 6.31 -23.97 -7.91
N ASP A 289 6.31 -24.14 -9.19
CA ASP A 289 6.06 -23.07 -10.14
C ASP A 289 4.74 -22.36 -9.85
N GLY A 290 4.75 -21.02 -9.76
CA GLY A 290 3.61 -20.18 -9.33
C GLY A 290 3.44 -20.06 -7.81
N SER A 291 4.26 -20.72 -6.98
CA SER A 291 4.10 -20.63 -5.51
C SER A 291 4.31 -19.23 -4.96
N ILE A 292 3.47 -18.88 -3.99
CA ILE A 292 3.65 -17.74 -3.10
C ILE A 292 4.43 -18.24 -1.88
N LEU A 293 5.72 -17.88 -1.85
CA LEU A 293 6.63 -18.27 -0.78
C LEU A 293 6.43 -17.37 0.44
N LEU A 294 6.39 -17.95 1.63
CA LEU A 294 6.31 -17.21 2.89
C LEU A 294 7.52 -17.50 3.77
N VAL A 295 8.20 -16.41 4.16
CA VAL A 295 9.28 -16.40 5.16
C VAL A 295 9.09 -15.22 6.12
N HIS A 296 9.83 -15.22 7.26
CA HIS A 296 9.80 -14.15 8.25
C HIS A 296 11.21 -13.54 8.41
N PRO A 297 11.60 -12.56 7.59
CA PRO A 297 12.93 -11.96 7.69
C PRO A 297 13.10 -11.00 8.87
N ASN A 298 12.15 -10.94 9.78
CA ASN A 298 12.13 -10.13 11.00
C ASN A 298 12.62 -10.88 12.25
N GLY A 299 13.34 -12.00 12.07
CA GLY A 299 13.91 -12.79 13.16
C GLY A 299 12.91 -13.66 13.96
N ASN A 300 11.66 -13.75 13.53
CA ASN A 300 10.64 -14.59 14.19
C ASN A 300 10.76 -16.07 13.83
N GLU A 301 11.26 -16.41 12.63
CA GLU A 301 11.34 -17.77 12.10
C GLU A 301 12.63 -18.01 11.31
N GLU A 302 13.74 -18.28 11.98
CA GLU A 302 15.02 -18.57 11.32
C GLU A 302 14.96 -19.82 10.41
N LEU A 303 14.12 -20.80 10.77
CA LEU A 303 14.02 -22.05 10.00
C LEU A 303 13.59 -21.78 8.53
N GLY A 304 12.62 -20.92 8.31
CA GLY A 304 12.17 -20.55 6.96
C GLY A 304 13.27 -19.93 6.11
N LEU A 305 14.09 -19.03 6.71
CA LEU A 305 15.22 -18.41 6.03
C LEU A 305 16.33 -19.41 5.71
N LYS A 306 16.60 -20.36 6.63
CA LYS A 306 17.57 -21.43 6.41
C LYS A 306 17.15 -22.35 5.27
N ILE A 307 15.87 -22.74 5.23
CA ILE A 307 15.31 -23.56 4.15
C ILE A 307 15.41 -22.79 2.81
N TYR A 308 15.02 -21.52 2.80
CA TYR A 308 15.12 -20.69 1.59
C TYR A 308 16.56 -20.70 1.03
N ARG A 309 17.57 -20.40 1.87
CA ARG A 309 18.99 -20.42 1.46
C ARG A 309 19.41 -21.79 0.93
N GLY A 310 18.97 -22.86 1.60
CA GLY A 310 19.30 -24.24 1.17
C GLY A 310 18.67 -24.62 -0.17
N ASP A 311 17.43 -24.21 -0.39
CA ASP A 311 16.71 -24.51 -1.64
C ASP A 311 17.19 -23.61 -2.79
N ALA A 312 17.52 -22.35 -2.52
CA ALA A 312 18.16 -21.45 -3.48
C ALA A 312 19.49 -22.02 -3.99
N ALA A 313 20.35 -22.49 -3.06
CA ALA A 313 21.65 -23.09 -3.41
C ALA A 313 21.52 -24.35 -4.28
N LYS A 314 20.39 -25.05 -4.22
CA LYS A 314 20.09 -26.26 -5.03
C LYS A 314 19.31 -25.95 -6.31
N GLY A 315 18.92 -24.69 -6.54
CA GLY A 315 18.04 -24.32 -7.65
C GLY A 315 16.62 -24.90 -7.50
N ALA A 316 16.18 -25.17 -6.27
CA ALA A 316 14.88 -25.79 -5.99
C ALA A 316 13.74 -24.77 -5.79
N LEU A 317 14.07 -23.47 -5.76
CA LEU A 317 13.07 -22.42 -5.70
C LEU A 317 12.52 -22.09 -7.10
N PRO A 318 11.22 -21.77 -7.23
CA PRO A 318 10.68 -21.30 -8.50
C PRO A 318 11.37 -20.01 -8.94
N SER A 319 11.72 -19.93 -10.22
CA SER A 319 12.49 -18.84 -10.82
C SER A 319 11.94 -18.53 -12.22
N PRO A 320 11.94 -17.24 -12.65
CA PRO A 320 12.38 -16.07 -11.89
C PRO A 320 11.44 -15.68 -10.74
N LEU A 321 11.90 -14.83 -9.83
CA LEU A 321 10.98 -14.13 -8.92
C LEU A 321 10.17 -13.11 -9.72
N LYS A 322 8.87 -13.07 -9.46
CA LYS A 322 7.90 -12.20 -10.15
C LYS A 322 7.28 -11.18 -9.20
N PRO A 323 6.88 -10.00 -9.70
CA PRO A 323 6.12 -9.02 -8.92
C PRO A 323 4.79 -9.61 -8.44
N LEU A 324 4.43 -9.38 -7.16
CA LEU A 324 3.22 -9.98 -6.58
C LEU A 324 1.92 -9.58 -7.30
N ASN A 325 1.88 -8.40 -7.92
CA ASN A 325 0.73 -7.97 -8.72
C ASN A 325 0.52 -8.80 -10.00
N GLU A 326 1.46 -9.65 -10.38
CA GLU A 326 1.28 -10.63 -11.46
C GLU A 326 0.70 -11.97 -10.96
N ALA A 327 0.65 -12.19 -9.64
CA ALA A 327 0.16 -13.45 -9.09
C ALA A 327 -1.35 -13.72 -9.33
N PRO A 328 -2.27 -12.74 -9.19
CA PRO A 328 -3.68 -13.00 -9.49
C PRO A 328 -3.91 -13.23 -10.99
N PRO A 329 -4.69 -14.25 -11.37
CA PRO A 329 -5.05 -14.54 -12.78
C PRO A 329 -6.03 -13.53 -13.38
#